data_5242a350440b63053a63ca7b4d86464d
#
_entry.id   5242a350440b63053a63ca7b4d86464d
#
_cell.length_a   1.000
_cell.length_b   1.000
_cell.length_c   1.000
_cell.angle_alpha   90.00
_cell.angle_beta   90.00
_cell.angle_gamma   90.00
#
_symmetry.space_group_name_H-M   'P 1'
#
loop_
_entity.id
_entity.type
_entity.pdbx_description
1 polymer ?
#
loop_
_entity_poly.entity_id
_entity_poly.type
_entity_poly.pdbx_seq_one_letter_code
_entity_poly.pdbx_strand_id
1 'polypeptide(L)'
;MLIEYRLPFLLTEKPSFQRLLNYAQSTSNMEQIQAPNVDTVRTWMQEIYEKQFKKLLRHLQLQPSISYTTDLWTSPWMEPYMCITAHWIDSKWCKREALIAFEHVTGAHTGTVIS
;
A
#
# COMPACT_ATOMS: atom_id res chain seq x y z
N MET A 1 -5.66 11.14 4.47
CA MET A 1 -4.95 11.72 5.65
C MET A 1 -4.05 10.72 6.34
N LEU A 2 -4.54 9.59 6.87
CA LEU A 2 -3.69 8.63 7.61
C LEU A 2 -2.54 8.05 6.77
N ILE A 3 -2.78 7.73 5.50
CA ILE A 3 -1.78 7.18 4.59
C ILE A 3 -0.79 8.26 4.15
N GLU A 4 -1.27 9.43 3.79
CA GLU A 4 -0.46 10.55 3.32
C GLU A 4 0.58 10.99 4.36
N TYR A 5 0.19 11.07 5.63
CA TYR A 5 1.06 11.44 6.74
C TYR A 5 1.68 10.26 7.48
N ARG A 6 1.52 9.03 6.96
CA ARG A 6 2.04 7.80 7.58
C ARG A 6 1.61 7.61 9.03
N LEU A 7 0.40 8.02 9.36
CA LEU A 7 -0.15 7.88 10.70
C LEU A 7 -0.59 6.42 10.96
N PRO A 8 -0.42 5.89 12.17
CA PRO A 8 -0.86 4.54 12.51
C PRO A 8 -2.40 4.44 12.47
N PHE A 9 -2.92 3.32 11.99
CA PHE A 9 -4.37 3.08 11.91
C PHE A 9 -5.05 3.14 13.28
N LEU A 10 -4.35 2.73 14.34
CA LEU A 10 -4.82 2.83 15.72
C LEU A 10 -5.12 4.26 16.19
N LEU A 11 -4.66 5.27 15.45
CA LEU A 11 -4.92 6.66 15.78
C LEU A 11 -6.43 6.95 15.81
N THR A 12 -7.21 6.32 14.94
CA THR A 12 -8.67 6.53 14.85
C THR A 12 -9.40 6.13 16.15
N GLU A 13 -8.84 5.20 16.91
CA GLU A 13 -9.42 4.70 18.17
C GLU A 13 -8.90 5.45 19.41
N LYS A 14 -7.93 6.34 19.25
CA LYS A 14 -7.38 7.09 20.41
C LYS A 14 -8.39 8.12 20.91
N PRO A 15 -8.70 8.14 22.24
CA PRO A 15 -9.65 9.09 22.81
C PRO A 15 -9.27 10.57 22.57
N SER A 16 -7.98 10.86 22.52
CA SER A 16 -7.48 12.21 22.21
C SER A 16 -7.80 12.64 20.78
N PHE A 17 -7.72 11.72 19.83
CA PHE A 17 -8.08 11.98 18.42
C PHE A 17 -9.58 12.16 18.26
N GLN A 18 -10.40 11.34 18.92
CA GLN A 18 -11.86 11.49 18.96
C GLN A 18 -12.29 12.85 19.54
N ARG A 19 -11.63 13.27 20.63
CA ARG A 19 -11.89 14.60 21.23
C ARG A 19 -11.51 15.73 20.28
N LEU A 20 -10.41 15.62 19.56
CA LEU A 20 -10.00 16.60 18.54
C LEU A 20 -11.05 16.71 17.42
N LEU A 21 -11.54 15.58 16.91
CA LEU A 21 -12.60 15.57 15.91
C LEU A 21 -13.88 16.20 16.42
N ASN A 22 -14.31 15.86 17.64
CA ASN A 22 -15.51 16.43 18.24
C ASN A 22 -15.38 17.96 18.43
N TYR A 23 -14.21 18.44 18.82
CA TYR A 23 -13.93 19.88 18.93
C TYR A 23 -14.01 20.56 17.55
N ALA A 24 -13.39 19.98 16.53
CA ALA A 24 -13.45 20.51 15.18
C ALA A 24 -14.88 20.55 14.61
N GLN A 25 -15.72 19.58 14.95
CA GLN A 25 -17.13 19.53 14.57
C GLN A 25 -17.96 20.61 15.28
N SER A 26 -17.72 20.86 16.55
CA SER A 26 -18.45 21.88 17.34
C SER A 26 -18.25 23.31 16.80
N THR A 27 -17.13 23.55 16.10
CA THR A 27 -16.80 24.84 15.46
C THR A 27 -17.32 25.01 14.06
N SER A 28 -17.79 23.94 13.39
CA SER A 28 -18.17 23.95 11.97
C SER A 28 -19.54 23.40 11.77
N ASN A 29 -20.62 23.68 12.24
CA ASN A 29 -22.00 23.26 11.93
C ASN A 29 -22.15 22.04 10.95
N MET A 30 -21.18 21.13 10.91
CA MET A 30 -21.17 19.93 10.09
C MET A 30 -21.77 18.73 10.84
N GLU A 31 -22.33 17.78 10.09
CA GLU A 31 -22.79 16.50 10.64
C GLU A 31 -21.71 15.78 11.43
N GLN A 32 -22.09 15.05 12.47
CA GLN A 32 -21.15 14.29 13.32
C GLN A 32 -20.33 13.30 12.48
N ILE A 33 -19.05 13.56 12.33
CA ILE A 33 -18.11 12.65 11.70
C ILE A 33 -17.60 11.71 12.80
N GLN A 34 -17.98 10.44 12.74
CA GLN A 34 -17.35 9.41 13.57
C GLN A 34 -16.09 8.89 12.86
N ALA A 35 -14.96 8.88 13.59
CA ALA A 35 -13.78 8.22 13.08
C ALA A 35 -14.05 6.70 12.99
N PRO A 36 -13.69 6.05 11.86
CA PRO A 36 -13.84 4.61 11.71
C PRO A 36 -12.93 3.86 12.68
N ASN A 37 -13.33 2.66 13.08
CA ASN A 37 -12.46 1.78 13.84
C ASN A 37 -11.33 1.22 12.95
N VAL A 38 -10.31 0.62 13.59
CA VAL A 38 -9.13 0.07 12.90
C VAL A 38 -9.50 -1.01 11.87
N ASP A 39 -10.46 -1.87 12.18
CA ASP A 39 -10.85 -2.95 11.27
C ASP A 39 -11.55 -2.41 10.02
N THR A 40 -12.35 -1.37 10.17
CA THR A 40 -12.95 -0.66 9.04
C THR A 40 -11.87 -0.03 8.16
N VAL A 41 -10.87 0.64 8.76
CA VAL A 41 -9.75 1.23 8.02
C VAL A 41 -8.95 0.16 7.27
N ARG A 42 -8.67 -0.99 7.91
CA ARG A 42 -8.00 -2.12 7.26
C ARG A 42 -8.79 -2.66 6.07
N THR A 43 -10.11 -2.85 6.23
CA THR A 43 -10.98 -3.31 5.15
C THR A 43 -10.97 -2.34 3.98
N TRP A 44 -11.10 -1.04 4.21
CA TRP A 44 -11.01 -0.03 3.16
C TRP A 44 -9.67 -0.02 2.46
N MET A 45 -8.58 -0.19 3.21
CA MET A 45 -7.23 -0.30 2.64
C MET A 45 -7.10 -1.52 1.73
N GLN A 46 -7.64 -2.67 2.15
CA GLN A 46 -7.65 -3.89 1.35
C GLN A 46 -8.43 -3.69 0.04
N GLU A 47 -9.62 -3.13 0.11
CA GLU A 47 -10.46 -2.85 -1.07
C GLU A 47 -9.77 -1.87 -2.04
N ILE A 48 -9.16 -0.79 -1.52
CA ILE A 48 -8.43 0.17 -2.34
C ILE A 48 -7.23 -0.50 -3.01
N TYR A 49 -6.47 -1.30 -2.25
CA TYR A 49 -5.33 -2.04 -2.78
C TYR A 49 -5.74 -2.96 -3.92
N GLU A 50 -6.75 -3.81 -3.73
CA GLU A 50 -7.22 -4.73 -4.75
C GLU A 50 -7.70 -4.02 -6.01
N LYS A 51 -8.45 -2.93 -5.84
CA LYS A 51 -8.92 -2.10 -6.95
C LYS A 51 -7.77 -1.49 -7.75
N GLN A 52 -6.79 -0.91 -7.06
CA GLN A 52 -5.62 -0.28 -7.69
C GLN A 52 -4.72 -1.32 -8.34
N PHE A 53 -4.53 -2.47 -7.70
CA PHE A 53 -3.74 -3.56 -8.24
C PHE A 53 -4.34 -4.14 -9.53
N LYS A 54 -5.65 -4.38 -9.56
CA LYS A 54 -6.36 -4.80 -10.79
C LYS A 54 -6.24 -3.77 -11.91
N LYS A 55 -6.28 -2.48 -11.57
CA LYS A 55 -6.08 -1.40 -12.54
C LYS A 55 -4.66 -1.40 -13.09
N LEU A 56 -3.66 -1.57 -12.23
CA LEU A 56 -2.26 -1.68 -12.62
C LEU A 56 -2.02 -2.87 -13.55
N LEU A 57 -2.52 -4.06 -13.20
CA LEU A 57 -2.37 -5.25 -14.04
C LEU A 57 -2.94 -5.05 -15.43
N ARG A 58 -4.14 -4.47 -15.55
CA ARG A 58 -4.73 -4.14 -16.85
C ARG A 58 -3.88 -3.16 -17.64
N HIS A 59 -3.33 -2.15 -16.97
CA HIS A 59 -2.44 -1.18 -17.60
C HIS A 59 -1.16 -1.85 -18.12
N LEU A 60 -0.55 -2.74 -17.35
CA LEU A 60 0.64 -3.47 -17.73
C LEU A 60 0.40 -4.39 -18.95
N GLN A 61 -0.76 -5.05 -19.02
CA GLN A 61 -1.13 -5.91 -20.15
C GLN A 61 -1.21 -5.16 -21.49
N LEU A 62 -1.42 -3.85 -21.45
CA LEU A 62 -1.47 -2.99 -22.64
C LEU A 62 -0.09 -2.48 -23.09
N GLN A 63 0.96 -2.71 -22.30
CA GLN A 63 2.30 -2.22 -22.64
C GLN A 63 2.99 -3.17 -23.62
N PRO A 64 3.65 -2.64 -24.66
CA PRO A 64 4.30 -3.46 -25.68
C PRO A 64 5.54 -4.19 -25.13
N SER A 65 6.18 -3.65 -24.12
CA SER A 65 7.38 -4.22 -23.50
C SER A 65 7.46 -3.84 -22.04
N ILE A 66 7.77 -4.83 -21.20
CA ILE A 66 7.95 -4.65 -19.75
C ILE A 66 9.21 -5.39 -19.34
N SER A 67 10.05 -4.72 -18.55
CA SER A 67 11.20 -5.32 -17.87
C SER A 67 10.89 -5.49 -16.39
N TYR A 68 11.37 -6.57 -15.81
CA TYR A 68 11.19 -6.84 -14.39
C TYR A 68 12.53 -6.85 -13.67
N THR A 69 12.55 -6.28 -12.47
CA THR A 69 13.66 -6.42 -11.53
C THR A 69 13.18 -7.08 -10.26
N THR A 70 14.01 -7.96 -9.72
CA THR A 70 13.76 -8.65 -8.46
C THR A 70 14.83 -8.25 -7.47
N ASP A 71 14.46 -7.93 -6.26
CA ASP A 71 15.36 -7.64 -5.16
C ASP A 71 15.02 -8.51 -3.95
N LEU A 72 16.03 -9.12 -3.35
CA LEU A 72 15.94 -9.90 -2.11
C LEU A 72 16.79 -9.24 -1.04
N TRP A 73 16.21 -9.07 0.13
CA TRP A 73 16.95 -8.54 1.27
C TRP A 73 16.47 -9.17 2.57
N THR A 74 17.25 -8.98 3.60
CA THR A 74 16.92 -9.42 4.95
C THR A 74 16.71 -8.17 5.82
N SER A 75 15.61 -8.13 6.56
CA SER A 75 15.34 -7.04 7.49
C SER A 75 16.31 -7.09 8.69
N PRO A 76 16.40 -6.00 9.50
CA PRO A 76 17.18 -6.02 10.74
C PRO A 76 16.77 -7.10 11.73
N TRP A 77 15.54 -7.61 11.62
CA TRP A 77 15.02 -8.72 12.43
C TRP A 77 15.25 -10.10 11.81
N MET A 78 16.16 -10.20 10.82
CA MET A 78 16.49 -11.44 10.10
C MET A 78 15.33 -12.05 9.31
N GLU A 79 14.33 -11.24 8.96
CA GLU A 79 13.21 -11.66 8.11
C GLU A 79 13.54 -11.40 6.64
N PRO A 80 13.50 -12.43 5.78
CA PRO A 80 13.79 -12.29 4.36
C PRO A 80 12.55 -11.82 3.57
N TYR A 81 12.79 -10.88 2.67
CA TYR A 81 11.76 -10.32 1.78
C TYR A 81 12.22 -10.33 0.33
N MET A 82 11.27 -10.46 -0.56
CA MET A 82 11.45 -10.32 -2.00
C MET A 82 10.45 -9.31 -2.55
N CYS A 83 10.89 -8.47 -3.47
CA CYS A 83 10.00 -7.66 -4.27
C CYS A 83 10.26 -7.84 -5.76
N ILE A 84 9.23 -7.57 -6.55
CA ILE A 84 9.30 -7.52 -8.01
C ILE A 84 8.79 -6.16 -8.45
N THR A 85 9.61 -5.45 -9.23
CA THR A 85 9.26 -4.16 -9.79
C THR A 85 9.18 -4.28 -11.32
N ALA A 86 8.06 -3.82 -11.89
CA ALA A 86 7.89 -3.70 -13.33
C ALA A 86 8.36 -2.33 -13.81
N HIS A 87 9.06 -2.29 -14.94
CA HIS A 87 9.54 -1.08 -15.60
C HIS A 87 9.08 -1.07 -17.06
N TRP A 88 8.57 0.06 -17.52
CA TRP A 88 8.16 0.25 -18.92
C TRP A 88 8.35 1.70 -19.38
N ILE A 89 8.24 1.90 -20.66
CA ILE A 89 8.23 3.24 -21.27
C ILE A 89 6.79 3.52 -21.72
N ASP A 90 6.21 4.62 -21.28
CA ASP A 90 4.87 5.01 -21.68
C ASP A 90 4.84 5.65 -23.08
N SER A 91 3.64 5.93 -23.59
CA SER A 91 3.43 6.54 -24.89
C SER A 91 4.05 7.95 -25.05
N LYS A 92 4.40 8.59 -23.94
CA LYS A 92 5.10 9.88 -23.88
C LYS A 92 6.61 9.75 -23.75
N TRP A 93 7.15 8.56 -23.92
CA TRP A 93 8.57 8.23 -23.75
C TRP A 93 9.11 8.47 -22.34
N CYS A 94 8.22 8.44 -21.35
CA CYS A 94 8.61 8.53 -19.96
C CYS A 94 8.81 7.13 -19.35
N LYS A 95 9.91 6.96 -18.63
CA LYS A 95 10.12 5.74 -17.83
C LYS A 95 9.10 5.69 -16.70
N ARG A 96 8.43 4.55 -16.57
CA ARG A 96 7.50 4.24 -15.51
C ARG A 96 7.95 3.00 -14.77
N GLU A 97 7.63 2.95 -13.49
CA GLU A 97 7.88 1.78 -12.66
C GLU A 97 6.75 1.58 -11.65
N ALA A 98 6.52 0.33 -11.28
CA ALA A 98 5.56 -0.03 -10.26
C ALA A 98 6.00 -1.30 -9.52
N LEU A 99 5.84 -1.29 -8.21
CA LEU A 99 6.00 -2.48 -7.38
C LEU A 99 4.79 -3.39 -7.60
N ILE A 100 5.01 -4.61 -8.10
CA ILE A 100 3.95 -5.56 -8.42
C ILE A 100 3.85 -6.74 -7.46
N ALA A 101 4.92 -7.04 -6.74
CA ALA A 101 4.92 -8.06 -5.69
C ALA A 101 5.85 -7.65 -4.56
N PHE A 102 5.43 -7.98 -3.35
CA PHE A 102 6.20 -7.82 -2.13
C PHE A 102 5.82 -8.97 -1.20
N GLU A 103 6.75 -9.91 -1.01
CA GLU A 103 6.47 -11.16 -0.32
C GLU A 103 7.52 -11.43 0.78
N HIS A 104 7.06 -11.98 1.88
CA HIS A 104 7.93 -12.56 2.89
C HIS A 104 8.36 -13.95 2.40
N VAL A 105 9.66 -14.18 2.28
CA VAL A 105 10.21 -15.44 1.78
C VAL A 105 10.40 -16.40 2.94
N THR A 106 9.66 -17.51 2.95
CA THR A 106 9.83 -18.56 3.94
C THR A 106 10.84 -19.60 3.43
N GLY A 107 12.00 -19.68 4.09
CA GLY A 107 13.06 -20.66 3.77
C GLY A 107 14.37 -20.04 3.27
N ALA A 108 15.28 -20.88 2.80
CA ALA A 108 16.55 -20.42 2.26
C ALA A 108 16.36 -19.69 0.92
N HIS A 109 17.18 -18.66 0.67
CA HIS A 109 17.18 -17.89 -0.60
C HIS A 109 17.79 -18.73 -1.74
N THR A 110 17.16 -19.84 -2.07
CA THR A 110 17.57 -20.73 -3.16
C THR A 110 16.64 -20.58 -4.36
N GLY A 111 17.13 -20.84 -5.55
CA GLY A 111 16.33 -20.76 -6.78
C GLY A 111 15.06 -21.64 -6.75
N THR A 112 15.03 -22.70 -5.93
CA THR A 112 13.85 -23.57 -5.73
C THR A 112 12.74 -22.92 -4.92
N VAL A 113 13.03 -21.89 -4.12
CA VAL A 113 12.02 -21.14 -3.34
C VAL A 113 11.42 -20.00 -4.15
N ILE A 114 12.15 -19.53 -5.18
CA ILE A 114 11.79 -18.39 -6.01
C ILE A 114 11.08 -18.84 -7.31
N SER A 115 11.20 -20.09 -7.68
CA SER A 115 10.49 -20.69 -8.81
C SER A 115 9.07 -21.10 -8.41
#